data_1a6f0e5fa3b13d836a0b2b1c8f81b4f4
#
_entry.id   1a6f0e5fa3b13d836a0b2b1c8f81b4f4
#
_cell.length_a   1.000
_cell.length_b   1.000
_cell.length_c   1.000
_cell.angle_alpha   90.00
_cell.angle_beta   90.00
_cell.angle_gamma   90.00
#
_symmetry.space_group_name_H-M   'P 1'
#
loop_
_entity.id
_entity.type
_entity.pdbx_description
1 polymer ?
#
loop_
_entity_poly.entity_id
_entity_poly.type
_entity_poly.pdbx_seq_one_letter_code
_entity_poly.pdbx_strand_id
1 'polypeptide(L)'
;LYKDLERRIESSPPGLCPVDMARAFLELCHAQTCGKCVPCRIGLGQLNNFIREVLDGKATMKTLDIMEQTALSIMESADCAIGYEAANMVYKGLIGYRDDYIEHIQNGRCTCTYNQPVPCVSLCPAHVDIPGYVALVGEGRYADAIRLLRKDNPFPTTCGFICEHPCEARCRRNMVDDSINIRGLKRVAADFAGEVDPPKCAPDTGKKIAILGGGPGGLSAAYYLQLMGHQTTVYEMLPKLGGMLRYGIPNYRLPKDRLDDDIRAILKTGVQVKNGLKIGQ
;
A
#
# COMPACT_ATOMS: atom_id res chain seq x y z
N LEU A 1 -20.85 5.83 16.64
CA LEU A 1 -19.76 4.86 16.76
C LEU A 1 -20.03 3.63 15.85
N TYR A 2 -21.19 2.97 15.96
CA TYR A 2 -21.57 1.79 15.17
C TYR A 2 -21.57 2.05 13.66
N LYS A 3 -22.29 3.09 13.21
CA LYS A 3 -22.35 3.47 11.79
C LYS A 3 -21.00 3.88 11.24
N ASP A 4 -20.13 4.46 12.06
CA ASP A 4 -18.77 4.78 11.67
C ASP A 4 -17.89 3.54 11.53
N LEU A 5 -18.07 2.56 12.42
CA LEU A 5 -17.31 1.30 12.34
C LEU A 5 -17.77 0.46 11.15
N GLU A 6 -19.09 0.34 10.94
CA GLU A 6 -19.68 -0.33 9.78
C GLU A 6 -19.18 0.28 8.47
N ARG A 7 -19.21 1.62 8.35
CA ARG A 7 -18.66 2.35 7.20
C ARG A 7 -17.15 2.11 7.02
N ARG A 8 -16.39 2.01 8.11
CA ARG A 8 -14.94 1.73 8.06
C ARG A 8 -14.65 0.31 7.60
N ILE A 9 -15.45 -0.65 8.03
CA ILE A 9 -15.37 -2.06 7.59
C ILE A 9 -15.74 -2.16 6.10
N GLU A 10 -16.82 -1.52 5.66
CA GLU A 10 -17.25 -1.48 4.26
C GLU A 10 -16.23 -0.76 3.35
N SER A 11 -15.55 0.25 3.88
CA SER A 11 -14.48 0.98 3.17
C SER A 11 -13.10 0.33 3.30
N SER A 12 -12.98 -0.78 4.02
CA SER A 12 -11.70 -1.48 4.15
C SER A 12 -11.27 -2.02 2.79
N PRO A 13 -10.01 -1.79 2.40
CA PRO A 13 -9.53 -2.27 1.12
C PRO A 13 -9.59 -3.80 1.08
N PRO A 14 -9.82 -4.39 -0.10
CA PRO A 14 -9.71 -5.82 -0.29
C PRO A 14 -8.33 -6.32 0.20
N GLY A 15 -8.28 -7.44 0.88
CA GLY A 15 -7.05 -8.04 1.42
C GLY A 15 -6.95 -8.12 2.94
N LEU A 16 -7.93 -7.59 3.67
CA LEU A 16 -8.08 -7.92 5.09
C LEU A 16 -8.83 -9.23 5.25
N CYS A 17 -8.40 -10.04 6.21
CA CYS A 17 -9.09 -11.28 6.54
C CYS A 17 -10.49 -10.97 7.11
N PRO A 18 -11.57 -11.37 6.44
CA PRO A 18 -12.93 -11.08 6.93
C PRO A 18 -13.21 -11.78 8.26
N VAL A 19 -12.60 -12.92 8.52
CA VAL A 19 -12.71 -13.67 9.78
C VAL A 19 -12.07 -12.90 10.93
N ASP A 20 -10.86 -12.35 10.73
CA ASP A 20 -10.17 -11.55 11.75
C ASP A 20 -10.87 -10.19 11.97
N MET A 21 -11.44 -9.61 10.91
CA MET A 21 -12.25 -8.39 11.04
C MET A 21 -13.51 -8.63 11.87
N ALA A 22 -14.21 -9.75 11.65
CA ALA A 22 -15.37 -10.13 12.44
C ALA A 22 -15.00 -10.34 13.92
N ARG A 23 -13.83 -10.95 14.18
CA ARG A 23 -13.30 -11.11 15.54
C ARG A 23 -13.01 -9.76 16.21
N ALA A 24 -12.28 -8.88 15.53
CA ALA A 24 -11.91 -7.57 16.09
C ALA A 24 -13.14 -6.72 16.41
N PHE A 25 -14.16 -6.75 15.54
CA PHE A 25 -15.42 -6.07 15.78
C PHE A 25 -16.17 -6.66 16.98
N LEU A 26 -16.26 -8.00 17.04
CA LEU A 26 -16.91 -8.69 18.14
C LEU A 26 -16.25 -8.41 19.50
N GLU A 27 -14.92 -8.38 19.56
CA GLU A 27 -14.19 -8.03 20.78
C GLU A 27 -14.47 -6.61 21.22
N LEU A 28 -14.52 -5.65 20.29
CA LEU A 28 -14.85 -4.26 20.59
C LEU A 28 -16.27 -4.13 21.14
N CYS A 29 -17.24 -4.82 20.53
CA CYS A 29 -18.61 -4.82 21.01
C CYS A 29 -18.73 -5.49 22.40
N HIS A 30 -18.07 -6.63 22.58
CA HIS A 30 -18.08 -7.37 23.84
C HIS A 30 -17.52 -6.52 25.00
N ALA A 31 -16.44 -5.75 24.75
CA ALA A 31 -15.88 -4.83 25.75
C ALA A 31 -16.83 -3.69 26.15
N GLN A 32 -17.81 -3.35 25.28
CA GLN A 32 -18.81 -2.31 25.54
C GLN A 32 -20.12 -2.83 26.12
N THR A 33 -20.24 -4.13 26.35
CA THR A 33 -21.47 -4.72 26.90
C THR A 33 -21.67 -4.33 28.36
N CYS A 34 -22.92 -4.12 28.77
CA CYS A 34 -23.24 -3.86 30.18
C CYS A 34 -23.24 -5.14 31.05
N GLY A 35 -23.12 -6.34 30.44
CA GLY A 35 -23.10 -7.63 31.12
C GLY A 35 -24.46 -8.11 31.70
N LYS A 36 -25.56 -7.35 31.48
CA LYS A 36 -26.86 -7.65 32.06
C LYS A 36 -27.47 -8.94 31.50
N CYS A 37 -27.62 -9.02 30.20
CA CYS A 37 -28.29 -10.18 29.55
C CYS A 37 -27.32 -11.32 29.25
N VAL A 38 -27.82 -12.55 29.29
CA VAL A 38 -27.05 -13.77 29.03
C VAL A 38 -26.48 -13.82 27.61
N PRO A 39 -27.24 -13.42 26.55
CA PRO A 39 -26.73 -13.41 25.19
C PRO A 39 -25.43 -12.60 25.02
N CYS A 40 -25.33 -11.42 25.62
CA CYS A 40 -24.11 -10.63 25.61
C CYS A 40 -23.03 -11.24 26.50
N ARG A 41 -23.37 -11.53 27.76
CA ARG A 41 -22.40 -11.95 28.78
C ARG A 41 -21.70 -13.27 28.44
N ILE A 42 -22.44 -14.23 27.87
CA ILE A 42 -21.94 -15.57 27.55
C ILE A 42 -21.84 -15.76 26.05
N GLY A 43 -22.89 -15.43 25.29
CA GLY A 43 -23.00 -15.76 23.86
C GLY A 43 -21.94 -15.07 23.01
N LEU A 44 -21.66 -13.78 23.22
CA LEU A 44 -20.60 -13.08 22.46
C LEU A 44 -19.21 -13.65 22.77
N GLY A 45 -18.97 -14.05 24.01
CA GLY A 45 -17.73 -14.74 24.40
C GLY A 45 -17.56 -16.08 23.69
N GLN A 46 -18.64 -16.84 23.56
CA GLN A 46 -18.64 -18.12 22.82
C GLN A 46 -18.39 -17.90 21.32
N LEU A 47 -19.05 -16.93 20.69
CA LEU A 47 -18.78 -16.58 19.30
C LEU A 47 -17.32 -16.18 19.07
N ASN A 48 -16.75 -15.40 19.98
CA ASN A 48 -15.34 -15.01 19.91
C ASN A 48 -14.40 -16.22 20.00
N ASN A 49 -14.69 -17.17 20.88
CA ASN A 49 -13.92 -18.42 20.99
C ASN A 49 -13.99 -19.23 19.69
N PHE A 50 -15.17 -19.38 19.09
CA PHE A 50 -15.32 -20.10 17.82
C PHE A 50 -14.54 -19.41 16.68
N ILE A 51 -14.58 -18.08 16.59
CA ILE A 51 -13.81 -17.35 15.57
C ILE A 51 -12.31 -17.55 15.79
N ARG A 52 -11.84 -17.55 17.04
CA ARG A 52 -10.43 -17.85 17.37
C ARG A 52 -10.06 -19.27 16.96
N GLU A 53 -10.91 -20.27 17.21
CA GLU A 53 -10.68 -21.64 16.75
C GLU A 53 -10.54 -21.73 15.22
N VAL A 54 -11.35 -20.95 14.48
CA VAL A 54 -11.24 -20.86 13.02
C VAL A 54 -9.89 -20.27 12.61
N LEU A 55 -9.49 -19.16 13.22
CA LEU A 55 -8.21 -18.50 12.91
C LEU A 55 -7.00 -19.34 13.29
N ASP A 56 -7.10 -20.13 14.37
CA ASP A 56 -6.06 -21.05 14.85
C ASP A 56 -6.02 -22.38 14.06
N GLY A 57 -6.94 -22.59 13.11
CA GLY A 57 -7.05 -23.85 12.37
C GLY A 57 -7.50 -25.06 13.20
N LYS A 58 -8.17 -24.81 14.35
CA LYS A 58 -8.68 -25.84 15.27
C LYS A 58 -10.16 -26.15 15.09
N ALA A 59 -10.88 -25.27 14.38
CA ALA A 59 -12.30 -25.41 14.12
C ALA A 59 -12.58 -26.56 13.13
N THR A 60 -13.82 -27.03 13.17
CA THR A 60 -14.37 -28.02 12.23
C THR A 60 -15.52 -27.40 11.43
N MET A 61 -15.96 -28.05 10.34
CA MET A 61 -17.14 -27.59 9.61
C MET A 61 -18.38 -27.47 10.50
N LYS A 62 -18.53 -28.39 11.48
CA LYS A 62 -19.59 -28.31 12.46
C LYS A 62 -19.52 -27.06 13.34
N THR A 63 -18.33 -26.53 13.56
CA THR A 63 -18.14 -25.29 14.31
C THR A 63 -18.83 -24.12 13.61
N LEU A 64 -18.82 -24.05 12.26
CA LEU A 64 -19.50 -23.00 11.50
C LEU A 64 -21.03 -23.05 11.70
N ASP A 65 -21.60 -24.24 11.69
CA ASP A 65 -23.06 -24.43 11.90
C ASP A 65 -23.44 -23.99 13.33
N ILE A 66 -22.62 -24.31 14.32
CA ILE A 66 -22.83 -23.88 15.71
C ILE A 66 -22.68 -22.36 15.84
N MET A 67 -21.72 -21.76 15.17
CA MET A 67 -21.53 -20.31 15.16
C MET A 67 -22.73 -19.59 14.56
N GLU A 68 -23.26 -20.09 13.45
CA GLU A 68 -24.44 -19.54 12.78
C GLU A 68 -25.66 -19.59 13.70
N GLN A 69 -25.95 -20.76 14.31
CA GLN A 69 -27.04 -20.91 15.26
C GLN A 69 -26.89 -20.05 16.51
N THR A 70 -25.64 -19.93 17.02
CA THR A 70 -25.35 -19.11 18.19
C THR A 70 -25.57 -17.63 17.88
N ALA A 71 -25.10 -17.15 16.71
CA ALA A 71 -25.32 -15.78 16.28
C ALA A 71 -26.79 -15.43 16.15
N LEU A 72 -27.61 -16.32 15.51
CA LEU A 72 -29.05 -16.16 15.38
C LEU A 72 -29.74 -16.12 16.76
N SER A 73 -29.37 -17.03 17.65
CA SER A 73 -29.94 -17.08 19.01
C SER A 73 -29.67 -15.81 19.79
N ILE A 74 -28.45 -15.23 19.65
CA ILE A 74 -28.13 -13.96 20.30
C ILE A 74 -28.95 -12.82 19.70
N MET A 75 -29.06 -12.76 18.36
CA MET A 75 -29.86 -11.73 17.68
C MET A 75 -31.33 -11.73 18.13
N GLU A 76 -31.90 -12.92 18.34
CA GLU A 76 -33.29 -13.09 18.77
C GLU A 76 -33.51 -12.80 20.26
N SER A 77 -32.49 -12.95 21.10
CA SER A 77 -32.62 -12.90 22.56
C SER A 77 -31.89 -11.74 23.22
N ALA A 78 -31.12 -10.93 22.49
CA ALA A 78 -30.43 -9.79 23.05
C ALA A 78 -31.36 -8.63 23.38
N ASP A 79 -31.24 -8.08 24.62
CA ASP A 79 -32.11 -7.00 25.11
C ASP A 79 -31.83 -5.63 24.42
N CYS A 80 -30.73 -5.48 23.71
CA CYS A 80 -30.34 -4.20 23.12
C CYS A 80 -29.52 -4.35 21.84
N ALA A 81 -29.36 -3.22 21.14
CA ALA A 81 -28.64 -3.14 19.86
C ALA A 81 -27.18 -3.62 19.93
N ILE A 82 -26.49 -3.50 21.05
CA ILE A 82 -25.09 -3.93 21.15
C ILE A 82 -24.95 -5.44 20.94
N GLY A 83 -25.76 -6.23 21.61
CA GLY A 83 -25.75 -7.67 21.46
C GLY A 83 -26.24 -8.11 20.09
N TYR A 84 -27.32 -7.49 19.60
CA TYR A 84 -27.86 -7.75 18.28
C TYR A 84 -26.84 -7.47 17.18
N GLU A 85 -26.27 -6.27 17.12
CA GLU A 85 -25.36 -5.87 16.05
C GLU A 85 -24.03 -6.63 16.09
N ALA A 86 -23.53 -6.95 17.28
CA ALA A 86 -22.34 -7.78 17.43
C ALA A 86 -22.52 -9.17 16.80
N ALA A 87 -23.67 -9.83 17.09
CA ALA A 87 -23.99 -11.13 16.52
C ALA A 87 -24.36 -11.05 15.04
N ASN A 88 -25.09 -10.02 14.62
CA ASN A 88 -25.45 -9.77 13.22
C ASN A 88 -24.22 -9.60 12.32
N MET A 89 -23.18 -8.93 12.78
CA MET A 89 -21.93 -8.78 12.02
C MET A 89 -21.24 -10.14 11.81
N VAL A 90 -21.19 -10.98 12.84
CA VAL A 90 -20.65 -12.34 12.70
C VAL A 90 -21.51 -13.18 11.74
N TYR A 91 -22.82 -13.11 11.87
CA TYR A 91 -23.74 -13.81 10.98
C TYR A 91 -23.60 -13.40 9.52
N LYS A 92 -23.57 -12.08 9.25
CA LYS A 92 -23.34 -11.55 7.90
C LYS A 92 -21.96 -11.96 7.36
N GLY A 93 -20.93 -11.97 8.21
CA GLY A 93 -19.61 -12.45 7.86
C GLY A 93 -19.59 -13.92 7.46
N LEU A 94 -20.29 -14.78 8.23
CA LEU A 94 -20.42 -16.21 7.92
C LEU A 94 -21.14 -16.47 6.60
N ILE A 95 -22.17 -15.69 6.26
CA ILE A 95 -22.89 -15.85 5.00
C ILE A 95 -22.11 -15.25 3.84
N GLY A 96 -21.59 -14.03 3.99
CA GLY A 96 -20.97 -13.29 2.90
C GLY A 96 -19.57 -13.79 2.53
N TYR A 97 -18.84 -14.38 3.47
CA TYR A 97 -17.45 -14.82 3.32
C TYR A 97 -17.25 -16.28 3.75
N ARG A 98 -18.26 -17.13 3.56
CA ARG A 98 -18.23 -18.53 4.00
C ARG A 98 -17.02 -19.30 3.49
N ASP A 99 -16.59 -19.02 2.26
CA ASP A 99 -15.42 -19.67 1.65
C ASP A 99 -14.13 -19.32 2.39
N ASP A 100 -13.99 -18.10 2.91
CA ASP A 100 -12.83 -17.69 3.72
C ASP A 100 -12.78 -18.46 5.04
N TYR A 101 -13.91 -18.67 5.70
CA TYR A 101 -13.98 -19.49 6.91
C TYR A 101 -13.61 -20.96 6.62
N ILE A 102 -14.15 -21.51 5.52
CA ILE A 102 -13.87 -22.89 5.09
C ILE A 102 -12.38 -23.08 4.79
N GLU A 103 -11.75 -22.11 4.11
CA GLU A 103 -10.33 -22.17 3.76
C GLU A 103 -9.42 -22.17 5.01
N HIS A 104 -9.77 -21.37 6.03
CA HIS A 104 -9.07 -21.42 7.31
C HIS A 104 -9.19 -22.79 7.98
N ILE A 105 -10.36 -23.41 7.92
CA ILE A 105 -10.62 -24.72 8.57
C ILE A 105 -9.97 -25.87 7.83
N GLN A 106 -10.09 -25.90 6.49
CA GLN A 106 -9.66 -27.04 5.69
C GLN A 106 -8.16 -27.01 5.36
N ASN A 107 -7.65 -25.82 5.05
CA ASN A 107 -6.30 -25.64 4.55
C ASN A 107 -5.38 -24.91 5.54
N GLY A 108 -5.90 -24.48 6.69
CA GLY A 108 -5.12 -23.76 7.71
C GLY A 108 -4.48 -22.46 7.21
N ARG A 109 -5.03 -21.86 6.16
CA ARG A 109 -4.50 -20.64 5.55
C ARG A 109 -5.59 -19.61 5.27
N CYS A 110 -5.23 -18.35 5.34
CA CYS A 110 -6.06 -17.25 4.94
C CYS A 110 -6.00 -17.08 3.42
N THR A 111 -7.16 -16.92 2.77
CA THR A 111 -7.25 -16.55 1.34
C THR A 111 -6.86 -15.10 1.11
N CYS A 112 -6.87 -14.29 2.17
CA CYS A 112 -6.33 -12.94 2.14
C CYS A 112 -4.87 -13.00 1.76
N THR A 113 -4.59 -12.65 0.52
CA THR A 113 -3.23 -12.56 0.04
C THR A 113 -2.57 -11.36 0.73
N TYR A 114 -1.59 -11.61 1.60
CA TYR A 114 -0.70 -10.59 2.14
C TYR A 114 0.04 -9.81 1.04
N ASN A 115 -0.10 -10.25 -0.21
CA ASN A 115 0.42 -9.59 -1.41
C ASN A 115 -0.50 -8.48 -1.94
N GLN A 116 -1.65 -8.24 -1.35
CA GLN A 116 -2.45 -7.08 -1.75
C GLN A 116 -1.81 -5.80 -1.22
N PRO A 117 -1.53 -4.85 -2.10
CA PRO A 117 -0.87 -3.63 -1.69
C PRO A 117 -1.78 -2.85 -0.73
N VAL A 118 -1.18 -2.36 0.36
CA VAL A 118 -1.89 -1.47 1.29
C VAL A 118 -2.39 -0.22 0.57
N PRO A 119 -3.42 0.50 1.08
CA PRO A 119 -4.04 1.61 0.37
C PRO A 119 -3.09 2.67 -0.15
N CYS A 120 -2.04 2.99 0.61
CA CYS A 120 -1.03 3.95 0.19
C CYS A 120 -0.24 3.48 -1.05
N VAL A 121 0.04 2.18 -1.17
CA VAL A 121 0.70 1.60 -2.36
C VAL A 121 -0.26 1.53 -3.54
N SER A 122 -1.52 1.09 -3.30
CA SER A 122 -2.55 0.99 -4.36
C SER A 122 -2.87 2.34 -5.00
N LEU A 123 -2.87 3.42 -4.21
CA LEU A 123 -3.16 4.77 -4.71
C LEU A 123 -1.93 5.49 -5.27
N CYS A 124 -0.75 4.95 -5.06
CA CYS A 124 0.46 5.48 -5.67
C CYS A 124 0.47 5.12 -7.15
N PRO A 125 0.51 6.09 -8.10
CA PRO A 125 0.53 5.77 -9.54
C PRO A 125 1.74 4.93 -9.97
N ALA A 126 2.84 4.98 -9.18
CA ALA A 126 4.04 4.19 -9.41
C ALA A 126 4.09 2.92 -8.54
N HIS A 127 3.07 2.63 -7.75
CA HIS A 127 2.99 1.48 -6.84
C HIS A 127 4.22 1.28 -5.95
N VAL A 128 4.83 2.38 -5.51
CA VAL A 128 6.04 2.35 -4.68
C VAL A 128 5.76 1.63 -3.36
N ASP A 129 6.69 0.80 -2.91
CA ASP A 129 6.64 0.18 -1.58
C ASP A 129 6.80 1.22 -0.46
N ILE A 130 5.66 1.86 -0.12
CA ILE A 130 5.62 2.93 0.88
C ILE A 130 5.92 2.40 2.29
N PRO A 131 5.32 1.31 2.77
CA PRO A 131 5.65 0.78 4.09
C PRO A 131 7.14 0.45 4.24
N GLY A 132 7.73 -0.14 3.21
CA GLY A 132 9.14 -0.52 3.20
C GLY A 132 10.07 0.70 3.36
N TYR A 133 9.93 1.73 2.53
CA TYR A 133 10.83 2.88 2.67
C TYR A 133 10.55 3.72 3.92
N VAL A 134 9.30 3.79 4.39
CA VAL A 134 8.96 4.48 5.64
C VAL A 134 9.63 3.80 6.83
N ALA A 135 9.62 2.46 6.89
CA ALA A 135 10.33 1.70 7.92
C ALA A 135 11.84 1.96 7.87
N LEU A 136 12.45 1.91 6.67
CA LEU A 136 13.88 2.19 6.48
C LEU A 136 14.26 3.61 6.90
N VAL A 137 13.41 4.60 6.63
CA VAL A 137 13.61 5.98 7.12
C VAL A 137 13.55 6.03 8.65
N GLY A 138 12.61 5.32 9.27
CA GLY A 138 12.49 5.21 10.72
C GLY A 138 13.74 4.60 11.38
N GLU A 139 14.44 3.71 10.69
CA GLU A 139 15.71 3.11 11.12
C GLU A 139 16.94 3.97 10.78
N GLY A 140 16.77 5.13 10.14
CA GLY A 140 17.89 5.96 9.67
C GLY A 140 18.61 5.41 8.44
N ARG A 141 18.09 4.39 7.77
CA ARG A 141 18.67 3.71 6.59
C ARG A 141 18.25 4.39 5.29
N TYR A 142 18.59 5.69 5.16
CA TYR A 142 18.13 6.53 4.04
C TYR A 142 18.61 6.04 2.66
N ALA A 143 19.85 5.54 2.57
CA ALA A 143 20.38 5.01 1.31
C ALA A 143 19.59 3.76 0.84
N ASP A 144 19.20 2.87 1.78
CA ASP A 144 18.40 1.70 1.46
C ASP A 144 16.96 2.09 1.08
N ALA A 145 16.40 3.12 1.71
CA ALA A 145 15.12 3.69 1.33
C ALA A 145 15.13 4.21 -0.12
N ILE A 146 16.19 4.92 -0.54
CA ILE A 146 16.34 5.37 -1.93
C ILE A 146 16.54 4.19 -2.90
N ARG A 147 17.28 3.16 -2.54
CA ARG A 147 17.40 1.93 -3.36
C ARG A 147 16.05 1.26 -3.56
N LEU A 148 15.25 1.16 -2.50
CA LEU A 148 13.91 0.60 -2.56
C LEU A 148 12.98 1.45 -3.45
N LEU A 149 12.98 2.77 -3.26
CA LEU A 149 12.21 3.72 -4.06
C LEU A 149 12.52 3.63 -5.56
N ARG A 150 13.80 3.49 -5.94
CA ARG A 150 14.25 3.44 -7.33
C ARG A 150 13.85 2.17 -8.09
N LYS A 151 13.32 1.15 -7.44
CA LYS A 151 12.71 0.01 -8.13
C LYS A 151 11.51 0.45 -8.98
N ASP A 152 10.66 1.31 -8.41
CA ASP A 152 9.37 1.67 -8.99
C ASP A 152 9.29 3.15 -9.38
N ASN A 153 10.28 3.96 -8.99
CA ASN A 153 10.29 5.40 -9.24
C ASN A 153 11.72 5.90 -9.47
N PRO A 154 12.10 6.25 -10.70
CA PRO A 154 13.44 6.78 -11.01
C PRO A 154 13.63 8.24 -10.55
N PHE A 155 12.57 8.91 -10.08
CA PHE A 155 12.58 10.30 -9.63
C PHE A 155 12.18 10.46 -8.15
N PRO A 156 12.80 9.72 -7.19
CA PRO A 156 12.40 9.78 -5.79
C PRO A 156 12.59 11.16 -5.17
N THR A 157 13.67 11.86 -5.51
CA THR A 157 13.99 13.21 -5.03
C THR A 157 12.96 14.20 -5.54
N THR A 158 12.73 14.25 -6.84
CA THR A 158 11.73 15.10 -7.49
C THR A 158 10.33 14.88 -6.90
N CYS A 159 9.90 13.62 -6.74
CA CYS A 159 8.61 13.28 -6.14
C CYS A 159 8.52 13.71 -4.66
N GLY A 160 9.62 13.74 -3.92
CA GLY A 160 9.68 14.30 -2.57
C GLY A 160 9.27 15.77 -2.50
N PHE A 161 9.50 16.53 -3.57
CA PHE A 161 9.16 17.96 -3.65
C PHE A 161 7.77 18.24 -4.21
N ILE A 162 7.34 17.54 -5.28
CA ILE A 162 6.19 17.95 -6.08
C ILE A 162 5.03 16.96 -6.18
N CYS A 163 5.16 15.75 -5.60
CA CYS A 163 4.09 14.77 -5.64
C CYS A 163 2.83 15.26 -4.91
N GLU A 164 1.65 15.05 -5.48
CA GLU A 164 0.36 15.38 -4.86
C GLU A 164 -0.05 14.40 -3.73
N HIS A 165 0.79 13.43 -3.42
CA HIS A 165 0.69 12.46 -2.32
C HIS A 165 -0.70 11.85 -2.06
N PRO A 166 -1.39 11.27 -3.07
CA PRO A 166 -2.72 10.66 -2.87
C PRO A 166 -2.71 9.54 -1.83
N CYS A 167 -1.54 8.93 -1.60
CA CYS A 167 -1.32 7.91 -0.57
C CYS A 167 -1.63 8.39 0.84
N GLU A 168 -1.43 9.67 1.16
CA GLU A 168 -1.71 10.24 2.48
C GLU A 168 -3.22 10.37 2.72
N ALA A 169 -4.00 10.69 1.69
CA ALA A 169 -5.45 10.81 1.79
C ALA A 169 -6.15 9.50 2.21
N ARG A 170 -5.55 8.34 1.87
CA ARG A 170 -6.05 7.01 2.24
C ARG A 170 -5.13 6.29 3.23
N CYS A 171 -4.30 7.04 3.94
CA CYS A 171 -3.49 6.46 5.01
C CYS A 171 -4.39 5.90 6.11
N ARG A 172 -4.17 4.64 6.50
CA ARG A 172 -4.94 4.02 7.60
C ARG A 172 -4.75 4.73 8.93
N ARG A 173 -3.65 5.45 9.09
CA ARG A 173 -3.41 6.27 10.28
C ARG A 173 -4.47 7.36 10.47
N ASN A 174 -5.09 7.86 9.39
CA ASN A 174 -6.22 8.79 9.45
C ASN A 174 -7.43 8.26 10.24
N MET A 175 -7.49 6.94 10.50
CA MET A 175 -8.55 6.33 11.32
C MET A 175 -8.29 6.47 12.82
N VAL A 176 -7.06 6.80 13.21
CA VAL A 176 -6.61 6.90 14.60
C VAL A 176 -6.33 8.35 14.97
N ASP A 177 -5.53 9.03 14.14
CA ASP A 177 -5.10 10.43 14.32
C ASP A 177 -4.88 11.08 12.93
N ASP A 178 -3.66 11.45 12.58
CA ASP A 178 -3.32 12.07 11.30
C ASP A 178 -2.56 11.11 10.38
N SER A 179 -2.61 11.37 9.06
CA SER A 179 -1.82 10.58 8.09
C SER A 179 -0.33 10.67 8.38
N ILE A 180 0.38 9.58 8.06
CA ILE A 180 1.84 9.62 8.00
C ILE A 180 2.24 10.62 6.91
N ASN A 181 3.20 11.51 7.20
CA ASN A 181 3.77 12.43 6.20
C ASN A 181 4.67 11.65 5.21
N ILE A 182 4.04 10.87 4.35
CA ILE A 182 4.69 9.90 3.43
C ILE A 182 5.61 10.62 2.44
N ARG A 183 5.15 11.74 1.86
CA ARG A 183 5.96 12.55 0.95
C ARG A 183 7.13 13.20 1.68
N GLY A 184 6.91 13.72 2.88
CA GLY A 184 7.97 14.33 3.69
C GLY A 184 9.07 13.32 4.05
N LEU A 185 8.71 12.10 4.43
CA LEU A 185 9.67 11.02 4.70
C LEU A 185 10.47 10.62 3.45
N LYS A 186 9.84 10.59 2.26
CA LYS A 186 10.53 10.40 0.99
C LYS A 186 11.58 11.48 0.74
N ARG A 187 11.24 12.74 1.03
CA ARG A 187 12.15 13.86 0.92
C ARG A 187 13.32 13.73 1.91
N VAL A 188 13.05 13.39 3.16
CA VAL A 188 14.10 13.12 4.17
C VAL A 188 15.04 12.04 3.68
N ALA A 189 14.52 10.92 3.16
CA ALA A 189 15.37 9.90 2.56
C ALA A 189 16.29 10.46 1.47
N ALA A 190 15.74 11.26 0.54
CA ALA A 190 16.51 11.85 -0.55
C ALA A 190 17.56 12.87 -0.07
N ASP A 191 17.24 13.63 0.99
CA ASP A 191 18.15 14.67 1.52
C ASP A 191 19.32 14.07 2.31
N PHE A 192 19.14 12.91 2.96
CA PHE A 192 20.13 12.29 3.85
C PHE A 192 20.78 11.00 3.31
N ALA A 193 20.31 10.47 2.16
CA ALA A 193 20.86 9.23 1.59
C ALA A 193 22.31 9.35 1.07
N GLY A 194 22.76 10.58 0.78
CA GLY A 194 24.00 10.78 0.05
C GLY A 194 23.91 10.25 -1.39
N GLU A 195 25.05 9.88 -1.95
CA GLU A 195 25.11 9.31 -3.29
C GLU A 195 24.73 7.82 -3.25
N VAL A 196 23.69 7.45 -4.00
CA VAL A 196 23.19 6.07 -4.07
C VAL A 196 23.23 5.59 -5.51
N ASP A 197 23.97 4.53 -5.76
CA ASP A 197 24.06 3.94 -7.09
C ASP A 197 22.72 3.33 -7.54
N PRO A 198 22.41 3.40 -8.86
CA PRO A 198 21.25 2.76 -9.42
C PRO A 198 21.35 1.22 -9.32
N PRO A 199 20.22 0.48 -9.50
CA PRO A 199 20.26 -0.96 -9.62
C PRO A 199 21.16 -1.42 -10.77
N LYS A 200 21.72 -2.62 -10.65
CA LYS A 200 22.51 -3.23 -11.73
C LYS A 200 21.61 -3.55 -12.92
N CYS A 201 22.11 -3.24 -14.13
CA CYS A 201 21.43 -3.59 -15.36
C CYS A 201 21.53 -5.11 -15.62
N ALA A 202 20.50 -5.64 -16.29
CA ALA A 202 20.53 -7.00 -16.85
C ALA A 202 21.60 -7.10 -17.95
N PRO A 203 22.01 -8.31 -18.35
CA PRO A 203 22.93 -8.52 -19.46
C PRO A 203 22.46 -7.84 -20.76
N ASP A 204 23.41 -7.38 -21.56
CA ASP A 204 23.11 -6.68 -22.84
C ASP A 204 22.30 -7.58 -23.77
N THR A 205 21.17 -7.08 -24.23
CA THR A 205 20.29 -7.76 -25.19
C THR A 205 20.67 -7.51 -26.65
N GLY A 206 21.64 -6.64 -26.93
CA GLY A 206 22.01 -6.20 -28.25
C GLY A 206 20.99 -5.26 -28.94
N LYS A 207 19.88 -4.92 -28.30
CA LYS A 207 18.84 -4.04 -28.83
C LYS A 207 19.16 -2.59 -28.55
N LYS A 208 19.09 -1.73 -29.59
CA LYS A 208 19.26 -0.28 -29.49
C LYS A 208 17.91 0.42 -29.56
N ILE A 209 17.59 1.25 -28.58
CA ILE A 209 16.31 1.94 -28.47
C ILE A 209 16.55 3.45 -28.45
N ALA A 210 15.90 4.15 -29.39
CA ALA A 210 15.87 5.60 -29.44
C ALA A 210 14.64 6.13 -28.70
N ILE A 211 14.83 7.11 -27.82
CA ILE A 211 13.76 7.74 -27.04
C ILE A 211 13.74 9.22 -27.41
N LEU A 212 12.59 9.72 -27.85
CA LEU A 212 12.40 11.10 -28.25
C LEU A 212 11.82 11.91 -27.09
N GLY A 213 12.63 12.84 -26.60
CA GLY A 213 12.31 13.72 -25.47
C GLY A 213 12.94 13.29 -24.14
N GLY A 214 13.72 14.19 -23.54
CA GLY A 214 14.40 14.05 -22.25
C GLY A 214 13.60 14.56 -21.06
N GLY A 215 12.26 14.57 -21.14
CA GLY A 215 11.36 14.85 -20.03
C GLY A 215 11.21 13.66 -19.09
N PRO A 216 10.34 13.77 -18.02
CA PRO A 216 10.20 12.70 -17.04
C PRO A 216 9.76 11.36 -17.65
N GLY A 217 8.85 11.38 -18.62
CA GLY A 217 8.40 10.16 -19.30
C GLY A 217 9.52 9.47 -20.09
N GLY A 218 10.27 10.23 -20.90
CA GLY A 218 11.38 9.68 -21.70
C GLY A 218 12.52 9.18 -20.83
N LEU A 219 12.87 9.91 -19.78
CA LEU A 219 13.90 9.50 -18.82
C LEU A 219 13.50 8.27 -18.00
N SER A 220 12.22 8.15 -17.62
CA SER A 220 11.71 6.94 -16.96
C SER A 220 11.76 5.73 -17.90
N ALA A 221 11.33 5.90 -19.15
CA ALA A 221 11.43 4.84 -20.16
C ALA A 221 12.90 4.43 -20.39
N ALA A 222 13.80 5.41 -20.52
CA ALA A 222 15.23 5.15 -20.68
C ALA A 222 15.79 4.34 -19.49
N TYR A 223 15.44 4.73 -18.27
CA TYR A 223 15.88 4.06 -17.05
C TYR A 223 15.49 2.58 -17.03
N TYR A 224 14.21 2.27 -17.19
CA TYR A 224 13.75 0.88 -17.12
C TYR A 224 14.23 0.03 -18.29
N LEU A 225 14.25 0.58 -19.50
CA LEU A 225 14.78 -0.14 -20.67
C LEU A 225 16.27 -0.42 -20.55
N GLN A 226 17.05 0.53 -19.98
CA GLN A 226 18.45 0.32 -19.68
C GLN A 226 18.65 -0.76 -18.62
N LEU A 227 17.84 -0.75 -17.54
CA LEU A 227 17.87 -1.81 -16.52
C LEU A 227 17.54 -3.18 -17.09
N MET A 228 16.69 -3.26 -18.12
CA MET A 228 16.38 -4.50 -18.86
C MET A 228 17.51 -4.96 -19.78
N GLY A 229 18.65 -4.25 -19.84
CA GLY A 229 19.81 -4.58 -20.67
C GLY A 229 19.72 -4.07 -22.12
N HIS A 230 18.83 -3.13 -22.42
CA HIS A 230 18.78 -2.52 -23.75
C HIS A 230 19.70 -1.28 -23.79
N GLN A 231 20.34 -1.04 -24.94
CA GLN A 231 21.14 0.16 -25.16
C GLN A 231 20.22 1.33 -25.50
N THR A 232 20.01 2.27 -24.57
CA THR A 232 19.08 3.38 -24.75
C THR A 232 19.81 4.69 -25.08
N THR A 233 19.26 5.45 -26.04
CA THR A 233 19.72 6.79 -26.39
C THR A 233 18.55 7.76 -26.36
N VAL A 234 18.62 8.78 -25.50
CA VAL A 234 17.63 9.85 -25.42
C VAL A 234 18.05 11.00 -26.33
N TYR A 235 17.15 11.43 -27.20
CA TYR A 235 17.30 12.58 -28.08
C TYR A 235 16.44 13.73 -27.53
N GLU A 236 17.07 14.83 -27.15
CA GLU A 236 16.39 15.99 -26.55
C GLU A 236 16.69 17.25 -27.38
N MET A 237 15.64 18.00 -27.73
CA MET A 237 15.81 19.22 -28.51
C MET A 237 16.35 20.40 -27.70
N LEU A 238 16.10 20.42 -26.40
CA LEU A 238 16.53 21.47 -25.49
C LEU A 238 17.98 21.18 -24.99
N PRO A 239 18.69 22.20 -24.51
CA PRO A 239 20.08 22.04 -24.08
C PRO A 239 20.23 21.21 -22.80
N LYS A 240 19.18 21.07 -21.98
CA LYS A 240 19.22 20.33 -20.72
C LYS A 240 18.03 19.38 -20.59
N LEU A 241 18.27 18.21 -20.00
CA LEU A 241 17.25 17.22 -19.66
C LEU A 241 16.30 17.71 -18.55
N GLY A 242 15.15 17.07 -18.43
CA GLY A 242 14.17 17.29 -17.38
C GLY A 242 12.81 17.79 -17.89
N GLY A 243 12.73 18.26 -19.14
CA GLY A 243 11.47 18.70 -19.75
C GLY A 243 10.69 19.67 -18.85
N MET A 244 9.38 19.46 -18.66
CA MET A 244 8.53 20.34 -17.84
C MET A 244 8.97 20.43 -16.37
N LEU A 245 9.64 19.45 -15.82
CA LEU A 245 10.21 19.53 -14.47
C LEU A 245 11.27 20.63 -14.36
N ARG A 246 12.02 20.86 -15.43
CA ARG A 246 13.06 21.90 -15.49
C ARG A 246 12.52 23.23 -15.96
N TYR A 247 11.79 23.23 -17.07
CA TYR A 247 11.41 24.45 -17.76
C TYR A 247 10.04 25.00 -17.33
N GLY A 248 9.15 24.17 -16.77
CA GLY A 248 7.82 24.58 -16.33
C GLY A 248 7.69 24.82 -14.82
N ILE A 249 8.38 24.03 -13.98
CA ILE A 249 8.25 24.16 -12.53
C ILE A 249 9.25 25.20 -12.01
N PRO A 250 8.82 26.21 -11.22
CA PRO A 250 9.71 27.20 -10.64
C PRO A 250 10.75 26.59 -9.68
N ASN A 251 11.92 27.23 -9.60
CA ASN A 251 13.04 26.74 -8.78
C ASN A 251 12.73 26.67 -7.29
N TYR A 252 11.89 27.57 -6.78
CA TYR A 252 11.48 27.56 -5.36
C TYR A 252 10.60 26.34 -5.01
N ARG A 253 9.89 25.75 -6.01
CA ARG A 253 9.07 24.56 -5.81
C ARG A 253 9.85 23.28 -6.07
N LEU A 254 10.69 23.25 -7.08
CA LEU A 254 11.60 22.15 -7.42
C LEU A 254 12.99 22.71 -7.75
N PRO A 255 13.92 22.72 -6.80
CA PRO A 255 15.29 23.14 -7.03
C PRO A 255 15.94 22.30 -8.14
N LYS A 256 16.64 22.95 -9.06
CA LYS A 256 17.15 22.28 -10.27
C LYS A 256 18.31 21.34 -10.00
N ASP A 257 19.10 21.63 -8.97
CA ASP A 257 20.14 20.75 -8.44
C ASP A 257 19.55 19.42 -7.93
N ARG A 258 18.40 19.48 -7.26
CA ARG A 258 17.70 18.30 -6.76
C ARG A 258 17.07 17.46 -7.90
N LEU A 259 16.60 18.10 -8.96
CA LEU A 259 16.22 17.41 -10.19
C LEU A 259 17.43 16.74 -10.85
N ASP A 260 18.57 17.41 -10.85
CA ASP A 260 19.80 16.89 -11.42
C ASP A 260 20.33 15.67 -10.65
N ASP A 261 20.03 15.53 -9.35
CA ASP A 261 20.35 14.32 -8.57
C ASP A 261 19.66 13.08 -9.15
N ASP A 262 18.36 13.17 -9.44
CA ASP A 262 17.63 12.06 -10.05
C ASP A 262 18.11 11.78 -11.49
N ILE A 263 18.34 12.82 -12.28
CA ILE A 263 18.82 12.68 -13.66
C ILE A 263 20.21 12.02 -13.67
N ARG A 264 21.15 12.44 -12.80
CA ARG A 264 22.46 11.79 -12.67
C ARG A 264 22.36 10.31 -12.36
N ALA A 265 21.45 9.94 -11.45
CA ALA A 265 21.22 8.53 -11.10
C ALA A 265 20.69 7.72 -12.29
N ILE A 266 19.81 8.31 -13.10
CA ILE A 266 19.32 7.70 -14.34
C ILE A 266 20.47 7.52 -15.33
N LEU A 267 21.28 8.54 -15.55
CA LEU A 267 22.40 8.49 -16.50
C LEU A 267 23.50 7.50 -16.06
N LYS A 268 23.68 7.29 -14.75
CA LYS A 268 24.62 6.29 -14.21
C LYS A 268 24.26 4.85 -14.62
N THR A 269 23.04 4.56 -15.06
CA THR A 269 22.68 3.23 -15.62
C THR A 269 23.31 2.97 -16.98
N GLY A 270 23.89 3.97 -17.64
CA GLY A 270 24.49 3.87 -18.99
C GLY A 270 23.63 4.45 -20.10
N VAL A 271 22.53 5.11 -19.79
CA VAL A 271 21.69 5.84 -20.77
C VAL A 271 22.52 6.90 -21.49
N GLN A 272 22.54 6.83 -22.82
CA GLN A 272 23.19 7.83 -23.67
C GLN A 272 22.25 9.01 -23.94
N VAL A 273 22.80 10.21 -24.12
CA VAL A 273 22.02 11.42 -24.36
C VAL A 273 22.60 12.23 -25.50
N LYS A 274 21.71 12.74 -26.35
CA LYS A 274 22.02 13.70 -27.43
C LYS A 274 21.11 14.90 -27.30
N ASN A 275 21.64 15.97 -26.70
CA ASN A 275 20.91 17.24 -26.51
C ASN A 275 21.05 18.16 -27.75
N GLY A 276 20.13 19.10 -27.88
CA GLY A 276 20.11 20.09 -28.96
C GLY A 276 19.74 19.51 -30.31
N LEU A 277 19.16 18.30 -30.34
CA LEU A 277 18.78 17.63 -31.58
C LEU A 277 17.25 17.58 -31.71
N LYS A 278 16.72 18.36 -32.64
CA LYS A 278 15.29 18.31 -33.00
C LYS A 278 15.08 17.27 -34.11
N ILE A 279 14.23 16.28 -33.84
CA ILE A 279 13.91 15.21 -34.79
C ILE A 279 12.63 15.58 -35.55
N GLY A 280 12.62 15.29 -36.88
CA GLY A 280 11.46 15.54 -37.74
C GLY A 280 11.52 16.87 -38.50
N GLN A 281 12.72 17.43 -38.69
CA GLN A 281 12.99 18.53 -39.66
C GLN A 281 13.96 18.07 -40.70
#